data_aee523f2b9546589e09412be50df9963
#
_entry.id   aee523f2b9546589e09412be50df9963
#
_cell.length_a   1.000
_cell.length_b   1.000
_cell.length_c   1.000
_cell.angle_alpha   90.00
_cell.angle_beta   90.00
_cell.angle_gamma   90.00
#
_symmetry.space_group_name_H-M   'P 1'
#
loop_
_entity.id
_entity.type
_entity.pdbx_description
1 polymer ?
#
loop_
_entity_poly.entity_id
_entity_poly.type
_entity_poly.pdbx_seq_one_letter_code
_entity_poly.pdbx_strand_id
1 'polypeptide(L)'
;MRIFFMHVGSFVAVIVYFALAGTREYTPAGVRTALIIALGVETGYVWLARRAGELKHFDPGIWLLFAVGAVATTTRFRPVAFLFERYSPALLFTTLGLAALLPPLLGREPFTYYYARRQTPPWQQRLPEFVAINRVMTGYWVLLFFTAAGLAASAPTDWRFTALFPNLLTFGAGMTATLWLPLLYLKLFPPGLPTTIEPLLMGMPFAFDRKAAGDGRAVIQFRVSGAEPGDYHLRIAGGRCESFAGPAPAPDLVVHTPDTVWVRIARGELDGGQALQDGLYRVEGDLGVLAKMDEWFRSRRGARRTG
;
A
#
# COMPACT_ATOMS: atom_id res chain seq x y z
N MET A 1 17.41 7.33 9.39
CA MET A 1 16.82 7.94 10.60
C MET A 1 15.51 8.69 10.30
N ARG A 2 15.43 9.61 9.31
CA ARG A 2 14.21 10.34 8.92
C ARG A 2 13.03 9.44 8.55
N ILE A 3 13.26 8.37 7.79
CA ILE A 3 12.24 7.39 7.36
C ILE A 3 11.68 6.60 8.55
N PHE A 4 12.53 6.20 9.49
CA PHE A 4 12.10 5.46 10.69
C PHE A 4 11.20 6.32 11.59
N PHE A 5 11.57 7.56 11.86
CA PHE A 5 10.76 8.51 12.63
C PHE A 5 9.39 8.78 11.97
N MET A 6 9.34 8.83 10.65
CA MET A 6 8.10 9.07 9.91
C MET A 6 7.12 7.89 9.97
N HIS A 7 7.61 6.65 10.09
CA HIS A 7 6.74 5.46 10.17
C HIS A 7 6.32 5.12 11.61
N VAL A 8 7.19 5.36 12.57
CA VAL A 8 6.98 4.99 13.99
C VAL A 8 6.45 6.17 14.82
N GLY A 9 6.57 7.39 14.33
CA GLY A 9 6.28 8.62 15.09
C GLY A 9 4.90 8.64 15.78
N SER A 10 3.83 8.28 15.06
CA SER A 10 2.46 8.20 15.62
C SER A 10 2.33 7.18 16.76
N PHE A 11 3.20 6.18 16.80
CA PHE A 11 3.15 5.15 17.84
C PHE A 11 4.08 5.42 19.02
N VAL A 12 4.94 6.45 18.94
CA VAL A 12 5.85 6.79 20.06
C VAL A 12 5.05 7.19 21.30
N ALA A 13 4.02 8.02 21.15
CA ALA A 13 3.16 8.41 22.27
C ALA A 13 2.41 7.19 22.85
N VAL A 14 1.97 6.27 22.00
CA VAL A 14 1.33 5.01 22.40
C VAL A 14 2.31 4.12 23.18
N ILE A 15 3.54 3.98 22.71
CA ILE A 15 4.60 3.22 23.40
C ILE A 15 4.91 3.86 24.75
N VAL A 16 5.07 5.19 24.79
CA VAL A 16 5.29 5.94 26.04
C VAL A 16 4.14 5.73 27.02
N TYR A 17 2.89 5.82 26.52
CA TYR A 17 1.72 5.55 27.33
C TYR A 17 1.77 4.16 27.97
N PHE A 18 1.99 3.09 27.19
CA PHE A 18 2.07 1.72 27.71
C PHE A 18 3.26 1.49 28.65
N ALA A 19 4.40 2.11 28.36
CA ALA A 19 5.58 2.02 29.23
C ALA A 19 5.33 2.64 30.62
N LEU A 20 4.57 3.72 30.67
CA LEU A 20 4.29 4.44 31.92
C LEU A 20 3.06 3.89 32.66
N ALA A 21 2.00 3.52 31.91
CA ALA A 21 0.77 2.97 32.48
C ALA A 21 0.88 1.46 32.79
N GLY A 22 1.75 0.74 32.09
CA GLY A 22 1.88 -0.73 32.14
C GLY A 22 2.75 -1.25 33.28
N THR A 23 3.18 -0.42 34.24
CA THR A 23 3.81 -0.91 35.47
C THR A 23 2.82 -1.74 36.29
N ARG A 24 3.31 -2.72 37.01
CA ARG A 24 2.60 -3.86 37.64
C ARG A 24 1.28 -3.56 38.37
N GLU A 25 0.98 -2.31 38.67
CA GLU A 25 -0.29 -1.88 39.29
C GLU A 25 -0.86 -0.69 38.50
N TYR A 26 -1.99 -0.92 37.85
CA TYR A 26 -2.76 0.12 37.17
C TYR A 26 -3.38 1.06 38.21
N THR A 27 -2.66 2.14 38.58
CA THR A 27 -3.17 3.12 39.49
C THR A 27 -3.78 4.31 38.74
N PRO A 28 -4.88 4.93 39.26
CA PRO A 28 -5.46 6.12 38.63
C PRO A 28 -4.45 7.28 38.45
N ALA A 29 -3.52 7.43 39.38
CA ALA A 29 -2.46 8.44 39.31
C ALA A 29 -1.45 8.11 38.18
N GLY A 30 -1.08 6.84 38.04
CA GLY A 30 -0.18 6.36 36.98
C GLY A 30 -0.79 6.56 35.60
N VAL A 31 -2.05 6.18 35.43
CA VAL A 31 -2.79 6.37 34.14
C VAL A 31 -2.88 7.86 33.78
N ARG A 32 -3.22 8.73 34.74
CA ARG A 32 -3.26 10.18 34.52
C ARG A 32 -1.91 10.72 34.05
N THR A 33 -0.84 10.37 34.77
CA THR A 33 0.52 10.79 34.40
C THR A 33 0.92 10.32 33.04
N ALA A 34 0.62 9.05 32.70
CA ALA A 34 0.89 8.46 31.38
C ALA A 34 0.12 9.19 30.26
N LEU A 35 -1.15 9.52 30.49
CA LEU A 35 -1.98 10.27 29.51
C LEU A 35 -1.44 11.68 29.28
N ILE A 36 -1.02 12.40 30.30
CA ILE A 36 -0.46 13.75 30.18
C ILE A 36 0.87 13.73 29.42
N ILE A 37 1.75 12.81 29.75
CA ILE A 37 3.06 12.68 29.07
C ILE A 37 2.84 12.26 27.61
N ALA A 38 1.98 11.27 27.34
CA ALA A 38 1.66 10.81 26.00
C ALA A 38 1.03 11.94 25.16
N LEU A 39 0.14 12.74 25.74
CA LEU A 39 -0.41 13.93 25.07
C LEU A 39 0.67 14.94 24.69
N GLY A 40 1.63 15.20 25.57
CA GLY A 40 2.76 16.10 25.28
C GLY A 40 3.60 15.60 24.12
N VAL A 41 3.94 14.31 24.12
CA VAL A 41 4.70 13.65 23.04
C VAL A 41 3.92 13.70 21.72
N GLU A 42 2.62 13.35 21.74
CA GLU A 42 1.77 13.34 20.54
C GLU A 42 1.58 14.76 19.99
N THR A 43 1.42 15.77 20.87
CA THR A 43 1.30 17.17 20.44
C THR A 43 2.56 17.66 19.73
N GLY A 44 3.73 17.33 20.25
CA GLY A 44 5.01 17.62 19.60
C GLY A 44 5.14 16.93 18.25
N TYR A 45 4.75 15.65 18.17
CA TYR A 45 4.77 14.90 16.93
C TYR A 45 3.78 15.47 15.89
N VAL A 46 2.52 15.71 16.25
CA VAL A 46 1.49 16.27 15.36
C VAL A 46 1.91 17.64 14.82
N TRP A 47 2.53 18.48 15.67
CA TRP A 47 3.05 19.77 15.24
C TRP A 47 4.16 19.62 14.19
N LEU A 48 5.11 18.71 14.40
CA LEU A 48 6.18 18.42 13.44
C LEU A 48 5.63 17.81 12.14
N ALA A 49 4.70 16.85 12.27
CA ALA A 49 4.06 16.17 11.14
C ALA A 49 3.25 17.15 10.28
N ARG A 50 2.51 18.09 10.91
CA ARG A 50 1.80 19.16 10.19
C ARG A 50 2.76 20.07 9.40
N ARG A 51 3.87 20.47 10.01
CA ARG A 51 4.88 21.31 9.32
C ARG A 51 5.53 20.58 8.15
N ALA A 52 5.69 19.26 8.25
CA ALA A 52 6.24 18.43 7.19
C ALA A 52 5.22 18.02 6.11
N GLY A 53 3.93 18.33 6.28
CA GLY A 53 2.86 17.86 5.38
C GLY A 53 2.60 16.36 5.48
N GLU A 54 2.92 15.73 6.62
CA GLU A 54 2.96 14.27 6.79
C GLU A 54 1.99 13.74 7.87
N LEU A 55 0.93 14.48 8.14
CA LEU A 55 -0.09 14.06 9.11
C LEU A 55 -0.78 12.77 8.65
N LYS A 56 -0.83 11.79 9.53
CA LYS A 56 -1.41 10.46 9.25
C LYS A 56 -2.85 10.37 9.74
N HIS A 57 -3.59 9.39 9.23
CA HIS A 57 -4.99 9.18 9.59
C HIS A 57 -5.23 8.89 11.08
N PHE A 58 -4.26 8.26 11.75
CA PHE A 58 -4.36 7.92 13.17
C PHE A 58 -4.05 9.09 14.11
N ASP A 59 -3.19 10.02 13.69
CA ASP A 59 -2.66 11.08 14.54
C ASP A 59 -3.75 11.95 15.22
N PRO A 60 -4.80 12.44 14.50
CA PRO A 60 -5.84 13.21 15.12
C PRO A 60 -6.65 12.41 16.17
N GLY A 61 -6.91 11.12 15.88
CA GLY A 61 -7.65 10.24 16.78
C GLY A 61 -6.87 9.96 18.06
N ILE A 62 -5.59 9.63 17.96
CA ILE A 62 -4.69 9.37 19.09
C ILE A 62 -4.53 10.65 19.93
N TRP A 63 -4.30 11.78 19.29
CA TRP A 63 -4.19 13.06 19.97
C TRP A 63 -5.47 13.40 20.76
N LEU A 64 -6.64 13.25 20.13
CA LEU A 64 -7.93 13.51 20.78
C LEU A 64 -8.16 12.55 21.95
N LEU A 65 -7.84 11.28 21.82
CA LEU A 65 -7.94 10.29 22.88
C LEU A 65 -7.12 10.73 24.11
N PHE A 66 -5.85 11.07 23.92
CA PHE A 66 -4.97 11.49 25.01
C PHE A 66 -5.41 12.83 25.61
N ALA A 67 -5.90 13.77 24.78
CA ALA A 67 -6.41 15.06 25.26
C ALA A 67 -7.65 14.88 26.15
N VAL A 68 -8.64 14.13 25.70
CA VAL A 68 -9.85 13.85 26.47
C VAL A 68 -9.52 13.10 27.76
N GLY A 69 -8.66 12.09 27.69
CA GLY A 69 -8.22 11.32 28.85
C GLY A 69 -7.47 12.18 29.89
N ALA A 70 -6.52 12.99 29.44
CA ALA A 70 -5.76 13.88 30.32
C ALA A 70 -6.66 14.91 31.01
N VAL A 71 -7.57 15.54 30.25
CA VAL A 71 -8.53 16.50 30.80
C VAL A 71 -9.47 15.82 31.81
N ALA A 72 -10.10 14.72 31.42
CA ALA A 72 -11.08 14.03 32.28
C ALA A 72 -10.46 13.53 33.59
N THR A 73 -9.26 12.94 33.53
CA THR A 73 -8.57 12.42 34.72
C THR A 73 -8.02 13.54 35.61
N THR A 74 -7.68 14.70 35.05
CA THR A 74 -7.18 15.87 35.82
C THR A 74 -8.33 16.63 36.46
N THR A 75 -9.42 16.89 35.75
CA THR A 75 -10.60 17.58 36.26
C THR A 75 -11.48 16.69 37.16
N ARG A 76 -11.15 15.39 37.22
CA ARG A 76 -11.92 14.37 37.93
C ARG A 76 -13.40 14.31 37.51
N PHE A 77 -13.67 14.55 36.21
CA PHE A 77 -15.00 14.33 35.66
C PHE A 77 -15.31 12.81 35.66
N ARG A 78 -15.90 12.38 36.80
CA ARG A 78 -16.03 11.00 37.22
C ARG A 78 -16.47 10.01 36.13
N PRO A 79 -17.53 10.27 35.35
CA PRO A 79 -17.99 9.30 34.33
C PRO A 79 -16.93 8.98 33.28
N VAL A 80 -16.20 10.01 32.81
CA VAL A 80 -15.18 9.83 31.76
C VAL A 80 -13.84 9.43 32.36
N ALA A 81 -13.45 10.01 33.50
CA ALA A 81 -12.22 9.63 34.19
C ALA A 81 -12.20 8.14 34.53
N PHE A 82 -13.29 7.56 35.01
CA PHE A 82 -13.41 6.13 35.28
C PHE A 82 -13.15 5.26 34.05
N LEU A 83 -13.66 5.66 32.87
CA LEU A 83 -13.42 4.92 31.62
C LEU A 83 -11.94 4.91 31.26
N PHE A 84 -11.25 6.03 31.39
CA PHE A 84 -9.82 6.10 31.12
C PHE A 84 -8.97 5.39 32.19
N GLU A 85 -9.31 5.52 33.45
CA GLU A 85 -8.60 4.85 34.54
C GLU A 85 -8.70 3.32 34.46
N ARG A 86 -9.79 2.79 33.91
CA ARG A 86 -10.05 1.35 33.86
C ARG A 86 -9.84 0.73 32.49
N TYR A 87 -10.21 1.44 31.42
CA TYR A 87 -10.33 0.89 30.06
C TYR A 87 -9.46 1.60 29.03
N SER A 88 -8.47 2.40 29.44
CA SER A 88 -7.67 3.18 28.49
C SER A 88 -6.99 2.35 27.39
N PRO A 89 -6.48 1.11 27.59
CA PRO A 89 -5.99 0.29 26.49
C PRO A 89 -7.10 -0.11 25.50
N ALA A 90 -8.29 -0.45 26.00
CA ALA A 90 -9.43 -0.76 25.15
C ALA A 90 -9.88 0.46 24.34
N LEU A 91 -9.92 1.64 24.96
CA LEU A 91 -10.23 2.90 24.28
C LEU A 91 -9.21 3.23 23.20
N LEU A 92 -7.92 2.99 23.45
CA LEU A 92 -6.86 3.19 22.46
C LEU A 92 -7.06 2.30 21.23
N PHE A 93 -7.24 0.98 21.42
CA PHE A 93 -7.46 0.06 20.30
C PHE A 93 -8.79 0.35 19.59
N THR A 94 -9.83 0.77 20.32
CA THR A 94 -11.09 1.22 19.70
C THR A 94 -10.87 2.46 18.85
N THR A 95 -10.09 3.43 19.32
CA THR A 95 -9.75 4.64 18.55
C THR A 95 -8.98 4.29 17.27
N LEU A 96 -8.00 3.38 17.35
CA LEU A 96 -7.27 2.90 16.17
C LEU A 96 -8.21 2.17 15.19
N GLY A 97 -9.12 1.34 15.69
CA GLY A 97 -10.13 0.64 14.90
C GLY A 97 -11.07 1.61 14.17
N LEU A 98 -11.57 2.62 14.87
CA LEU A 98 -12.43 3.66 14.28
C LEU A 98 -11.66 4.53 13.27
N ALA A 99 -10.44 4.92 13.57
CA ALA A 99 -9.59 5.70 12.66
C ALA A 99 -9.26 4.92 11.37
N ALA A 100 -9.17 3.58 11.44
CA ALA A 100 -9.01 2.72 10.27
C ALA A 100 -10.31 2.50 9.50
N LEU A 101 -11.44 2.36 10.20
CA LEU A 101 -12.76 2.01 9.64
C LEU A 101 -13.48 3.21 9.02
N LEU A 102 -13.48 4.36 9.69
CA LEU A 102 -14.30 5.52 9.29
C LEU A 102 -13.95 6.09 7.91
N PRO A 103 -12.65 6.27 7.53
CA PRO A 103 -12.33 6.84 6.22
C PRO A 103 -12.95 6.06 5.05
N PRO A 104 -12.79 4.73 4.91
CA PRO A 104 -13.41 4.00 3.81
C PRO A 104 -14.95 3.98 3.88
N LEU A 105 -15.57 4.01 5.06
CA LEU A 105 -17.02 4.13 5.20
C LEU A 105 -17.54 5.50 4.72
N LEU A 106 -16.73 6.54 4.84
CA LEU A 106 -17.01 7.89 4.37
C LEU A 106 -16.58 8.14 2.92
N GLY A 107 -16.28 7.09 2.16
CA GLY A 107 -15.83 7.16 0.77
C GLY A 107 -14.41 7.72 0.60
N ARG A 108 -13.63 7.81 1.68
CA ARG A 108 -12.23 8.23 1.65
C ARG A 108 -11.31 7.03 1.48
N GLU A 109 -10.05 7.32 1.16
CA GLU A 109 -9.04 6.28 0.98
C GLU A 109 -8.74 5.53 2.28
N PRO A 110 -8.57 4.20 2.20
CA PRO A 110 -8.13 3.39 3.32
C PRO A 110 -6.78 3.85 3.88
N PHE A 111 -6.55 3.76 5.18
CA PHE A 111 -5.30 4.20 5.80
C PHE A 111 -4.07 3.46 5.24
N THR A 112 -4.22 2.21 4.82
CA THR A 112 -3.14 1.41 4.23
C THR A 112 -2.59 2.01 2.94
N TYR A 113 -3.39 2.80 2.20
CA TYR A 113 -2.94 3.53 1.01
C TYR A 113 -1.78 4.47 1.29
N TYR A 114 -1.83 5.16 2.43
CA TYR A 114 -0.76 6.09 2.82
C TYR A 114 0.61 5.41 2.85
N TYR A 115 0.66 4.18 3.36
CA TYR A 115 1.90 3.40 3.45
C TYR A 115 2.25 2.71 2.15
N ALA A 116 1.27 2.12 1.48
CA ALA A 116 1.46 1.38 0.24
C ALA A 116 1.95 2.27 -0.91
N ARG A 117 1.40 3.48 -1.07
CA ARG A 117 1.78 4.42 -2.14
C ARG A 117 3.25 4.81 -2.12
N ARG A 118 3.87 4.90 -0.97
CA ARG A 118 5.28 5.27 -0.83
C ARG A 118 6.24 4.20 -1.33
N GLN A 119 5.77 2.96 -1.40
CA GLN A 119 6.55 1.80 -1.81
C GLN A 119 6.14 1.27 -3.19
N THR A 120 5.10 1.83 -3.78
CA THR A 120 4.51 1.35 -5.04
C THR A 120 4.62 2.43 -6.12
N PRO A 121 5.14 2.10 -7.31
CA PRO A 121 5.19 3.03 -8.44
C PRO A 121 3.81 3.60 -8.81
N PRO A 122 3.70 4.85 -9.30
CA PRO A 122 2.41 5.50 -9.59
C PRO A 122 1.48 4.71 -10.51
N TRP A 123 2.04 4.04 -11.52
CA TRP A 123 1.27 3.22 -12.45
C TRP A 123 0.62 1.99 -11.78
N GLN A 124 1.30 1.36 -10.81
CA GLN A 124 0.72 0.23 -10.05
C GLN A 124 -0.40 0.68 -9.09
N GLN A 125 -0.34 1.92 -8.61
CA GLN A 125 -1.37 2.47 -7.72
C GLN A 125 -2.74 2.60 -8.40
N ARG A 126 -2.78 2.63 -9.73
CA ARG A 126 -4.00 2.71 -10.54
C ARG A 126 -4.62 1.33 -10.82
N LEU A 127 -3.92 0.24 -10.52
CA LEU A 127 -4.41 -1.10 -10.74
C LEU A 127 -5.56 -1.44 -9.78
N PRO A 128 -6.62 -2.12 -10.26
CA PRO A 128 -7.73 -2.58 -9.42
C PRO A 128 -7.25 -3.44 -8.23
N GLU A 129 -6.22 -4.25 -8.45
CA GLU A 129 -5.62 -5.12 -7.44
C GLU A 129 -5.00 -4.33 -6.30
N PHE A 130 -4.35 -3.20 -6.60
CA PHE A 130 -3.80 -2.32 -5.56
C PHE A 130 -4.91 -1.80 -4.65
N VAL A 131 -6.03 -1.37 -5.24
CA VAL A 131 -7.21 -0.91 -4.50
C VAL A 131 -7.79 -2.04 -3.65
N ALA A 132 -7.99 -3.21 -4.24
CA ALA A 132 -8.59 -4.37 -3.60
C ALA A 132 -7.72 -4.89 -2.42
N ILE A 133 -6.41 -5.05 -2.63
CA ILE A 133 -5.47 -5.48 -1.59
C ILE A 133 -5.50 -4.52 -0.40
N ASN A 134 -5.48 -3.21 -0.66
CA ASN A 134 -5.51 -2.23 0.42
C ASN A 134 -6.84 -2.22 1.18
N ARG A 135 -7.98 -2.47 0.52
CA ARG A 135 -9.28 -2.63 1.20
C ARG A 135 -9.29 -3.86 2.10
N VAL A 136 -8.84 -5.01 1.59
CA VAL A 136 -8.74 -6.26 2.38
C VAL A 136 -7.80 -6.06 3.57
N MET A 137 -6.64 -5.46 3.34
CA MET A 137 -5.66 -5.16 4.38
C MET A 137 -6.23 -4.25 5.47
N THR A 138 -6.95 -3.18 5.06
CA THR A 138 -7.61 -2.28 6.01
C THR A 138 -8.67 -3.02 6.84
N GLY A 139 -9.52 -3.85 6.19
CA GLY A 139 -10.51 -4.66 6.89
C GLY A 139 -9.87 -5.62 7.92
N TYR A 140 -8.75 -6.23 7.57
CA TYR A 140 -7.98 -7.08 8.47
C TYR A 140 -7.47 -6.29 9.69
N TRP A 141 -6.87 -5.10 9.49
CA TRP A 141 -6.41 -4.26 10.59
C TRP A 141 -7.55 -3.77 11.48
N VAL A 142 -8.71 -3.41 10.91
CA VAL A 142 -9.91 -3.06 11.66
C VAL A 142 -10.34 -4.20 12.58
N LEU A 143 -10.38 -5.44 12.05
CA LEU A 143 -10.69 -6.63 12.84
C LEU A 143 -9.70 -6.82 13.98
N LEU A 144 -8.39 -6.69 13.72
CA LEU A 144 -7.36 -6.83 14.75
C LEU A 144 -7.51 -5.79 15.86
N PHE A 145 -7.75 -4.52 15.50
CA PHE A 145 -7.89 -3.45 16.50
C PHE A 145 -9.12 -3.66 17.38
N PHE A 146 -10.27 -4.01 16.81
CA PHE A 146 -11.46 -4.27 17.62
C PHE A 146 -11.33 -5.55 18.45
N THR A 147 -10.66 -6.59 17.95
CA THR A 147 -10.35 -7.79 18.75
C THR A 147 -9.42 -7.44 19.91
N ALA A 148 -8.39 -6.64 19.66
CA ALA A 148 -7.49 -6.14 20.71
C ALA A 148 -8.24 -5.29 21.75
N ALA A 149 -9.17 -4.44 21.30
CA ALA A 149 -10.03 -3.65 22.19
C ALA A 149 -10.91 -4.55 23.08
N GLY A 150 -11.54 -5.57 22.49
CA GLY A 150 -12.35 -6.55 23.21
C GLY A 150 -11.54 -7.34 24.25
N LEU A 151 -10.34 -7.79 23.89
CA LEU A 151 -9.41 -8.43 24.84
C LEU A 151 -9.06 -7.50 25.99
N ALA A 152 -8.69 -6.25 25.69
CA ALA A 152 -8.33 -5.28 26.72
C ALA A 152 -9.52 -4.91 27.63
N ALA A 153 -10.74 -4.94 27.13
CA ALA A 153 -11.94 -4.66 27.89
C ALA A 153 -12.40 -5.85 28.76
N SER A 154 -12.10 -7.08 28.36
CA SER A 154 -12.57 -8.31 29.06
C SER A 154 -11.90 -8.49 30.42
N ALA A 155 -10.63 -8.09 30.58
CA ALA A 155 -9.92 -8.17 31.84
C ALA A 155 -9.05 -6.91 32.05
N PRO A 156 -9.66 -5.74 32.35
CA PRO A 156 -9.00 -4.44 32.32
C PRO A 156 -7.94 -4.22 33.40
N THR A 157 -7.83 -5.12 34.35
CA THR A 157 -6.81 -5.09 35.42
C THR A 157 -5.68 -6.11 35.20
N ASP A 158 -5.84 -7.04 34.25
CA ASP A 158 -4.81 -8.04 33.93
C ASP A 158 -3.95 -7.52 32.77
N TRP A 159 -2.65 -7.36 33.04
CA TRP A 159 -1.67 -6.88 32.04
C TRP A 159 -1.57 -7.77 30.81
N ARG A 160 -1.91 -9.06 30.92
CA ARG A 160 -1.92 -9.98 29.79
C ARG A 160 -2.98 -9.57 28.77
N PHE A 161 -4.13 -9.13 29.22
CA PHE A 161 -5.26 -8.71 28.40
C PHE A 161 -5.19 -7.23 28.00
N THR A 162 -4.56 -6.39 28.80
CA THR A 162 -4.47 -4.95 28.50
C THR A 162 -3.24 -4.58 27.67
N ALA A 163 -2.15 -5.37 27.75
CA ALA A 163 -0.92 -5.10 27.03
C ALA A 163 -0.42 -6.32 26.21
N LEU A 164 -0.19 -7.49 26.83
CA LEU A 164 0.52 -8.57 26.15
C LEU A 164 -0.23 -9.10 24.93
N PHE A 165 -1.45 -9.62 25.10
CA PHE A 165 -2.21 -10.23 24.02
C PHE A 165 -2.61 -9.24 22.91
N PRO A 166 -3.12 -8.02 23.21
CA PRO A 166 -3.38 -7.02 22.19
C PRO A 166 -2.15 -6.64 21.36
N ASN A 167 -0.99 -6.48 21.99
CA ASN A 167 0.24 -6.15 21.28
C ASN A 167 0.79 -7.33 20.47
N LEU A 168 0.73 -8.56 20.99
CA LEU A 168 1.07 -9.77 20.20
C LEU A 168 0.14 -9.92 19.00
N LEU A 169 -1.14 -9.63 19.15
CA LEU A 169 -2.11 -9.67 18.05
C LEU A 169 -1.80 -8.60 17.01
N THR A 170 -1.64 -7.34 17.41
CA THR A 170 -1.45 -6.23 16.47
C THR A 170 -0.05 -6.22 15.85
N PHE A 171 1.02 -6.33 16.65
CA PHE A 171 2.38 -6.33 16.11
C PHE A 171 2.82 -7.70 15.58
N GLY A 172 2.43 -8.80 16.22
CA GLY A 172 2.73 -10.14 15.73
C GLY A 172 1.91 -10.50 14.48
N ALA A 173 0.62 -10.75 14.66
CA ALA A 173 -0.25 -11.17 13.56
C ALA A 173 -0.45 -10.06 12.52
N GLY A 174 -0.60 -8.80 12.94
CA GLY A 174 -0.78 -7.67 12.04
C GLY A 174 0.39 -7.43 11.11
N MET A 175 1.61 -7.35 11.64
CA MET A 175 2.81 -7.15 10.80
C MET A 175 3.08 -8.34 9.90
N THR A 176 2.92 -9.57 10.42
CA THR A 176 3.09 -10.78 9.62
C THR A 176 2.10 -10.81 8.44
N ALA A 177 0.82 -10.53 8.68
CA ALA A 177 -0.18 -10.49 7.63
C ALA A 177 0.08 -9.37 6.61
N THR A 178 0.64 -8.24 7.04
CA THR A 178 1.00 -7.15 6.12
C THR A 178 2.00 -7.61 5.05
N LEU A 179 2.85 -8.59 5.35
CA LEU A 179 3.80 -9.17 4.40
C LEU A 179 3.16 -10.26 3.51
N TRP A 180 2.31 -11.11 4.09
CA TRP A 180 1.80 -12.30 3.41
C TRP A 180 0.44 -12.12 2.72
N LEU A 181 -0.43 -11.26 3.26
CA LEU A 181 -1.78 -11.10 2.75
C LEU A 181 -1.84 -10.55 1.31
N PRO A 182 -1.00 -9.59 0.90
CA PRO A 182 -0.94 -9.17 -0.50
C PRO A 182 -0.53 -10.32 -1.44
N LEU A 183 0.46 -11.12 -1.04
CA LEU A 183 0.92 -12.27 -1.84
C LEU A 183 -0.16 -13.34 -1.94
N LEU A 184 -0.83 -13.64 -0.83
CA LEU A 184 -1.95 -14.58 -0.81
C LEU A 184 -3.11 -14.08 -1.68
N TYR A 185 -3.44 -12.78 -1.60
CA TYR A 185 -4.48 -12.18 -2.43
C TYR A 185 -4.19 -12.35 -3.91
N LEU A 186 -2.97 -12.01 -4.37
CA LEU A 186 -2.56 -12.16 -5.77
C LEU A 186 -2.51 -13.63 -6.24
N LYS A 187 -2.23 -14.56 -5.32
CA LYS A 187 -2.28 -16.00 -5.62
C LYS A 187 -3.71 -16.50 -5.81
N LEU A 188 -4.65 -16.05 -4.96
CA LEU A 188 -6.07 -16.45 -5.01
C LEU A 188 -6.82 -15.72 -6.14
N PHE A 189 -6.48 -14.46 -6.39
CA PHE A 189 -7.08 -13.58 -7.38
C PHE A 189 -5.98 -13.05 -8.32
N PRO A 190 -5.48 -13.89 -9.24
CA PRO A 190 -4.42 -13.47 -10.15
C PRO A 190 -4.91 -12.30 -11.01
N PRO A 191 -4.10 -11.25 -11.14
CA PRO A 191 -4.46 -10.07 -11.92
C PRO A 191 -4.70 -10.46 -13.39
N GLY A 192 -5.70 -9.81 -13.98
CA GLY A 192 -5.89 -9.83 -15.42
C GLY A 192 -4.85 -8.99 -16.15
N LEU A 193 -4.86 -9.05 -17.47
CA LEU A 193 -4.08 -8.10 -18.27
C LEU A 193 -4.65 -6.69 -18.11
N PRO A 194 -3.80 -5.67 -17.97
CA PRO A 194 -4.26 -4.29 -17.85
C PRO A 194 -5.16 -3.88 -19.01
N THR A 195 -6.13 -3.01 -18.69
CA THR A 195 -7.08 -2.46 -19.68
C THR A 195 -6.65 -1.11 -20.22
N THR A 196 -5.61 -0.51 -19.63
CA THR A 196 -5.04 0.78 -20.00
C THR A 196 -3.58 0.63 -20.39
N ILE A 197 -3.08 1.57 -21.19
CA ILE A 197 -1.78 1.42 -21.87
C ILE A 197 -0.60 1.59 -20.91
N GLU A 198 -0.65 2.54 -19.98
CA GLU A 198 0.47 2.80 -19.05
C GLU A 198 0.79 1.57 -18.19
N PRO A 199 -0.15 0.97 -17.45
CA PRO A 199 0.13 -0.24 -16.67
C PRO A 199 0.55 -1.42 -17.54
N LEU A 200 0.06 -1.51 -18.76
CA LEU A 200 0.45 -2.55 -19.70
C LEU A 200 1.93 -2.43 -20.06
N LEU A 201 2.37 -1.26 -20.57
CA LEU A 201 3.75 -1.04 -20.99
C LEU A 201 4.73 -1.06 -19.80
N MET A 202 4.35 -0.42 -18.69
CA MET A 202 5.15 -0.41 -17.47
C MET A 202 5.23 -1.79 -16.81
N GLY A 203 4.25 -2.66 -17.04
CA GLY A 203 4.19 -4.04 -16.57
C GLY A 203 4.91 -5.06 -17.48
N MET A 204 5.32 -4.69 -18.68
CA MET A 204 5.98 -5.63 -19.61
C MET A 204 7.19 -6.36 -19.03
N PRO A 205 8.04 -5.76 -18.15
CA PRO A 205 9.13 -6.49 -17.50
C PRO A 205 8.71 -7.76 -16.75
N PHE A 206 7.49 -7.82 -16.23
CA PHE A 206 6.97 -9.01 -15.53
C PHE A 206 6.57 -10.15 -16.49
N ALA A 207 6.30 -9.82 -17.77
CA ALA A 207 5.98 -10.78 -18.82
C ALA A 207 7.24 -11.20 -19.62
N PHE A 208 8.40 -10.62 -19.32
CA PHE A 208 9.63 -10.83 -20.06
C PHE A 208 10.22 -12.23 -19.83
N ASP A 209 10.44 -12.98 -20.91
CA ASP A 209 11.12 -14.27 -20.85
C ASP A 209 12.63 -14.12 -21.02
N ARG A 210 13.32 -14.13 -19.90
CA ARG A 210 14.78 -14.04 -19.84
C ARG A 210 15.49 -15.14 -20.65
N LYS A 211 14.91 -16.34 -20.71
CA LYS A 211 15.53 -17.46 -21.42
C LYS A 211 15.42 -17.29 -22.92
N ALA A 212 14.25 -16.82 -23.40
CA ALA A 212 14.03 -16.51 -24.81
C ALA A 212 14.90 -15.32 -25.27
N ALA A 213 15.12 -14.36 -24.41
CA ALA A 213 15.93 -13.18 -24.75
C ALA A 213 17.45 -13.44 -24.80
N GLY A 214 17.95 -14.39 -23.99
CA GLY A 214 19.39 -14.67 -23.92
C GLY A 214 20.23 -13.41 -23.63
N ASP A 215 21.22 -13.14 -24.49
CA ASP A 215 22.05 -11.94 -24.44
C ASP A 215 21.52 -10.80 -25.32
N GLY A 216 20.27 -10.89 -25.76
CA GLY A 216 19.61 -9.88 -26.58
C GLY A 216 19.65 -8.49 -25.94
N ARG A 217 19.85 -7.47 -26.77
CA ARG A 217 19.83 -6.07 -26.38
C ARG A 217 18.91 -5.32 -27.31
N ALA A 218 18.06 -4.47 -26.76
CA ALA A 218 17.22 -3.57 -27.55
C ALA A 218 16.66 -2.45 -26.68
N VAL A 219 16.46 -1.30 -27.29
CA VAL A 219 15.70 -0.18 -26.75
C VAL A 219 14.47 0.03 -27.62
N ILE A 220 13.29 -0.20 -27.07
CA ILE A 220 12.03 -0.15 -27.80
C ILE A 220 11.23 1.04 -27.27
N GLN A 221 10.95 2.00 -28.15
CA GLN A 221 10.14 3.17 -27.85
C GLN A 221 8.69 2.95 -28.27
N PHE A 222 7.76 3.28 -27.41
CA PHE A 222 6.34 3.40 -27.72
C PHE A 222 5.93 4.87 -27.73
N ARG A 223 5.38 5.33 -28.86
CA ARG A 223 4.72 6.63 -29.00
C ARG A 223 3.23 6.39 -29.07
N VAL A 224 2.58 6.61 -27.95
CA VAL A 224 1.15 6.32 -27.78
C VAL A 224 0.32 7.53 -28.10
N SER A 225 -0.70 7.32 -28.94
CA SER A 225 -1.74 8.32 -29.24
C SER A 225 -3.10 7.82 -28.73
N GLY A 226 -4.12 8.68 -28.74
CA GLY A 226 -5.47 8.32 -28.35
C GLY A 226 -5.92 9.04 -27.07
N ALA A 227 -6.71 8.36 -26.24
CA ALA A 227 -7.27 8.93 -25.01
C ALA A 227 -6.23 9.04 -23.88
N GLU A 228 -5.24 8.14 -23.87
CA GLU A 228 -4.13 8.15 -22.90
C GLU A 228 -2.78 8.31 -23.64
N PRO A 229 -2.49 9.50 -24.23
CA PRO A 229 -1.28 9.71 -24.99
C PRO A 229 -0.06 9.75 -24.07
N GLY A 230 1.08 9.24 -24.57
CA GLY A 230 2.33 9.26 -23.81
C GLY A 230 3.46 8.54 -24.52
N ASP A 231 4.69 8.83 -24.09
CA ASP A 231 5.88 8.14 -24.52
C ASP A 231 6.34 7.17 -23.44
N TYR A 232 6.69 5.95 -23.85
CA TYR A 232 7.22 4.92 -22.95
C TYR A 232 8.36 4.18 -23.67
N HIS A 233 9.32 3.66 -22.93
CA HIS A 233 10.32 2.82 -23.54
C HIS A 233 10.72 1.64 -22.67
N LEU A 234 11.13 0.57 -23.35
CA LEU A 234 11.70 -0.63 -22.74
C LEU A 234 13.19 -0.66 -23.05
N ARG A 235 13.98 -0.98 -22.04
CA ARG A 235 15.42 -1.27 -22.19
C ARG A 235 15.66 -2.73 -21.83
N ILE A 236 16.12 -3.48 -22.81
CA ILE A 236 16.44 -4.90 -22.69
C ILE A 236 17.95 -5.04 -22.79
N ALA A 237 18.58 -5.57 -21.76
CA ALA A 237 20.03 -5.84 -21.72
C ALA A 237 20.38 -6.84 -20.63
N GLY A 238 21.35 -7.74 -20.89
CA GLY A 238 21.85 -8.69 -19.89
C GLY A 238 20.76 -9.59 -19.30
N GLY A 239 19.78 -10.00 -20.11
CA GLY A 239 18.66 -10.83 -19.69
C GLY A 239 17.69 -10.12 -18.72
N ARG A 240 17.64 -8.79 -18.73
CA ARG A 240 16.70 -7.96 -17.95
C ARG A 240 15.93 -7.05 -18.88
N CYS A 241 14.68 -6.82 -18.54
CA CYS A 241 13.84 -5.80 -19.15
C CYS A 241 13.47 -4.76 -18.10
N GLU A 242 13.60 -3.50 -18.44
CA GLU A 242 13.20 -2.36 -17.60
C GLU A 242 12.28 -1.47 -18.42
N SER A 243 11.24 -0.91 -17.80
CA SER A 243 10.30 0.00 -18.42
C SER A 243 10.40 1.40 -17.83
N PHE A 244 10.26 2.41 -18.68
CA PHE A 244 10.36 3.81 -18.30
C PHE A 244 9.25 4.62 -18.96
N ALA A 245 8.74 5.62 -18.28
CA ALA A 245 7.92 6.67 -18.88
C ALA A 245 8.84 7.71 -19.52
N GLY A 246 8.43 8.24 -20.68
CA GLY A 246 9.18 9.21 -21.46
C GLY A 246 9.94 8.61 -22.65
N PRO A 247 10.50 9.47 -23.52
CA PRO A 247 11.22 9.06 -24.72
C PRO A 247 12.59 8.46 -24.40
N ALA A 248 13.02 7.52 -25.22
CA ALA A 248 14.38 7.00 -25.21
C ALA A 248 15.31 7.89 -26.03
N PRO A 249 16.57 8.10 -25.62
CA PRO A 249 17.52 8.95 -26.38
C PRO A 249 17.95 8.34 -27.72
N ALA A 250 17.99 7.00 -27.84
CA ALA A 250 18.38 6.29 -29.05
C ALA A 250 17.65 4.92 -29.13
N PRO A 251 16.39 4.89 -29.59
CA PRO A 251 15.65 3.64 -29.72
C PRO A 251 16.10 2.84 -30.96
N ASP A 252 16.20 1.51 -30.81
CA ASP A 252 16.42 0.60 -31.92
C ASP A 252 15.14 0.38 -32.75
N LEU A 253 13.97 0.43 -32.04
CA LEU A 253 12.64 0.30 -32.62
C LEU A 253 11.72 1.35 -32.02
N VAL A 254 10.93 2.02 -32.87
CA VAL A 254 9.85 2.93 -32.45
C VAL A 254 8.52 2.36 -32.92
N VAL A 255 7.59 2.17 -31.97
CA VAL A 255 6.22 1.72 -32.20
C VAL A 255 5.28 2.91 -32.03
N HIS A 256 4.61 3.34 -33.09
CA HIS A 256 3.56 4.35 -33.05
C HIS A 256 2.21 3.66 -33.03
N THR A 257 1.48 3.79 -31.93
CA THR A 257 0.23 3.05 -31.74
C THR A 257 -0.82 3.88 -31.00
N PRO A 258 -2.10 3.78 -31.39
CA PRO A 258 -3.18 4.16 -30.48
C PRO A 258 -3.17 3.28 -29.22
N ASP A 259 -3.53 3.88 -28.08
CA ASP A 259 -3.62 3.20 -26.77
C ASP A 259 -4.48 1.92 -26.84
N THR A 260 -5.66 2.02 -27.46
CA THR A 260 -6.62 0.92 -27.59
C THR A 260 -6.11 -0.23 -28.45
N VAL A 261 -5.35 0.07 -29.51
CA VAL A 261 -4.81 -0.95 -30.43
C VAL A 261 -3.80 -1.84 -29.71
N TRP A 262 -2.81 -1.22 -29.04
CA TRP A 262 -1.79 -2.00 -28.35
C TRP A 262 -2.34 -2.81 -27.18
N VAL A 263 -3.30 -2.25 -26.43
CA VAL A 263 -4.00 -2.98 -25.36
C VAL A 263 -4.72 -4.22 -25.92
N ARG A 264 -5.43 -4.10 -27.05
CA ARG A 264 -6.12 -5.23 -27.69
C ARG A 264 -5.15 -6.30 -28.19
N ILE A 265 -4.00 -5.90 -28.76
CA ILE A 265 -2.94 -6.83 -29.17
C ILE A 265 -2.42 -7.60 -27.96
N ALA A 266 -2.06 -6.91 -26.89
CA ALA A 266 -1.52 -7.55 -25.69
C ALA A 266 -2.52 -8.50 -25.02
N ARG A 267 -3.82 -8.22 -25.14
CA ARG A 267 -4.90 -9.07 -24.61
C ARG A 267 -5.24 -10.25 -25.56
N GLY A 268 -4.63 -10.29 -26.74
CA GLY A 268 -4.90 -11.30 -27.76
C GLY A 268 -6.27 -11.15 -28.44
N GLU A 269 -6.86 -9.97 -28.37
CA GLU A 269 -8.13 -9.60 -29.03
C GLU A 269 -7.90 -9.15 -30.49
N LEU A 270 -6.65 -8.83 -30.83
CA LEU A 270 -6.20 -8.39 -32.12
C LEU A 270 -4.85 -9.04 -32.43
N ASP A 271 -4.69 -9.59 -33.59
CA ASP A 271 -3.40 -10.12 -34.08
C ASP A 271 -2.45 -8.96 -34.39
N GLY A 272 -1.25 -8.96 -33.80
CA GLY A 272 -0.29 -7.87 -33.95
C GLY A 272 0.23 -7.74 -35.39
N GLY A 273 0.48 -8.87 -36.10
CA GLY A 273 0.94 -8.87 -37.47
C GLY A 273 -0.13 -8.36 -38.44
N GLN A 274 -1.38 -8.79 -38.26
CA GLN A 274 -2.50 -8.30 -39.02
C GLN A 274 -2.75 -6.81 -38.79
N ALA A 275 -2.70 -6.37 -37.52
CA ALA A 275 -2.87 -4.96 -37.20
C ALA A 275 -1.80 -4.05 -37.83
N LEU A 276 -0.56 -4.54 -37.95
CA LEU A 276 0.50 -3.83 -38.69
C LEU A 276 0.22 -3.74 -40.17
N GLN A 277 -0.22 -4.85 -40.78
CA GLN A 277 -0.58 -4.88 -42.23
C GLN A 277 -1.77 -3.96 -42.54
N ASP A 278 -2.74 -3.91 -41.62
CA ASP A 278 -3.93 -3.04 -41.73
C ASP A 278 -3.63 -1.57 -41.39
N GLY A 279 -2.38 -1.25 -41.03
CA GLY A 279 -1.95 0.12 -40.69
C GLY A 279 -2.55 0.69 -39.40
N LEU A 280 -3.05 -0.19 -38.52
CA LEU A 280 -3.61 0.24 -37.21
C LEU A 280 -2.55 0.77 -36.27
N TYR A 281 -1.31 0.37 -36.47
CA TYR A 281 -0.12 0.93 -35.85
C TYR A 281 1.04 0.88 -36.85
N ARG A 282 2.12 1.60 -36.59
CA ARG A 282 3.30 1.60 -37.46
C ARG A 282 4.58 1.47 -36.65
N VAL A 283 5.63 1.00 -37.28
CA VAL A 283 6.94 0.82 -36.70
C VAL A 283 8.02 1.51 -37.51
N GLU A 284 9.06 2.01 -36.85
CA GLU A 284 10.25 2.61 -37.44
C GLU A 284 11.48 2.00 -36.78
N GLY A 285 12.54 1.70 -37.53
CA GLY A 285 13.80 1.13 -37.01
C GLY A 285 13.97 -0.35 -37.34
N ASP A 286 14.56 -1.11 -36.39
CA ASP A 286 14.95 -2.50 -36.63
C ASP A 286 13.74 -3.47 -36.51
N LEU A 287 13.23 -3.95 -37.64
CA LEU A 287 12.15 -4.94 -37.67
C LEU A 287 12.55 -6.30 -37.08
N GLY A 288 13.85 -6.61 -37.00
CA GLY A 288 14.33 -7.81 -36.31
C GLY A 288 14.06 -7.77 -34.82
N VAL A 289 14.05 -6.56 -34.20
CA VAL A 289 13.65 -6.36 -32.81
C VAL A 289 12.15 -6.61 -32.64
N LEU A 290 11.31 -6.17 -33.61
CA LEU A 290 9.86 -6.41 -33.56
C LEU A 290 9.55 -7.92 -33.59
N ALA A 291 10.19 -8.68 -34.45
CA ALA A 291 10.01 -10.13 -34.50
C ALA A 291 10.41 -10.83 -33.18
N LYS A 292 11.50 -10.37 -32.57
CA LYS A 292 11.94 -10.88 -31.25
C LYS A 292 11.02 -10.51 -30.12
N MET A 293 10.27 -9.41 -30.20
CA MET A 293 9.30 -9.04 -29.17
C MET A 293 8.28 -10.13 -28.91
N ASP A 294 7.77 -10.78 -29.94
CA ASP A 294 6.82 -11.90 -29.81
C ASP A 294 7.43 -13.08 -29.02
N GLU A 295 8.72 -13.32 -29.16
CA GLU A 295 9.42 -14.38 -28.45
C GLU A 295 9.70 -13.96 -26.99
N TRP A 296 10.14 -12.71 -26.78
CA TRP A 296 10.53 -12.19 -25.49
C TRP A 296 9.38 -11.95 -24.53
N PHE A 297 8.16 -11.69 -25.07
CA PHE A 297 6.96 -11.37 -24.28
C PHE A 297 5.81 -12.36 -24.51
N ARG A 298 6.09 -13.57 -24.99
CA ARG A 298 5.06 -14.61 -25.14
C ARG A 298 4.40 -14.91 -23.81
N SER A 299 3.13 -14.57 -23.67
CA SER A 299 2.36 -14.97 -22.52
C SER A 299 2.27 -16.50 -22.50
N ARG A 300 2.55 -17.11 -21.34
CA ARG A 300 2.43 -18.58 -21.10
C ARG A 300 1.03 -19.15 -21.39
N ARG A 301 0.04 -18.31 -21.72
CA ARG A 301 -1.32 -18.73 -22.09
C ARG A 301 -1.44 -19.17 -23.56
N GLY A 302 -0.55 -18.74 -24.48
CA GLY A 302 -0.53 -19.20 -25.85
C GLY A 302 -0.11 -20.66 -25.99
N ALA A 303 0.72 -21.19 -25.13
CA ALA A 303 1.21 -22.57 -25.19
C ALA A 303 0.16 -23.65 -24.84
N ARG A 304 -1.03 -23.30 -24.33
CA ARG A 304 -2.11 -24.25 -24.04
C ARG A 304 -3.19 -24.37 -25.17
N ARG A 305 -3.09 -23.62 -26.24
CA ARG A 305 -4.05 -23.68 -27.37
C ARG A 305 -3.57 -24.46 -28.59
N THR A 306 -2.33 -24.97 -28.59
CA THR A 306 -1.74 -25.77 -29.67
C THR A 306 -1.32 -27.16 -29.21
N GLY A 307 -2.06 -27.77 -28.28
CA GLY A 307 -1.90 -29.14 -27.89
C GLY A 307 -3.23 -29.86 -27.89
#